data_d83c5c79405e098d819ef2eddd26470f
#
_entry.id   d83c5c79405e098d819ef2eddd26470f
#
_cell.length_a   1.000
_cell.length_b   1.000
_cell.length_c   1.000
_cell.angle_alpha   90.00
_cell.angle_beta   90.00
_cell.angle_gamma   90.00
#
_symmetry.space_group_name_H-M   'P 1'
#
loop_
_entity.id
_entity.type
_entity.pdbx_description
1 polymer ?
#
loop_
_entity_poly.entity_id
_entity_poly.type
_entity_poly.pdbx_seq_one_letter_code
_entity_poly.pdbx_strand_id
1 'polypeptide(L)'
;EETWPPLDTEPLTVQLGSCSYDGVFLGGGPPVVGGGQTITIDCPDINPDFDMQISGLATIHLMAVPTFDGGQIFVEMQDAETGMRIGHATMDVRYHAGGSEPQTVTPGSGVTMLMEFQAIDAIIPAGNGLRFLLSDTGEDYLAPACGSACVLHVLPSMSTFEAPIIERDGSNTLIVPMYQ
;
A
#
# COMPACT_ATOMS: atom_id res chain seq x y z
N GLU A 1 -7.14 24.84 -17.79
CA GLU A 1 -6.79 24.28 -16.46
C GLU A 1 -6.53 22.80 -16.68
N GLU A 2 -5.29 22.37 -16.48
CA GLU A 2 -4.99 20.93 -16.42
C GLU A 2 -5.64 20.36 -15.15
N THR A 3 -6.48 19.36 -15.33
CA THR A 3 -7.09 18.65 -14.20
C THR A 3 -6.07 17.67 -13.62
N TRP A 4 -5.97 17.60 -12.29
CA TRP A 4 -5.20 16.59 -11.60
C TRP A 4 -6.15 15.55 -10.97
N PRO A 5 -5.93 14.23 -11.13
CA PRO A 5 -4.93 13.60 -11.99
C PRO A 5 -5.22 13.84 -13.49
N PRO A 6 -4.22 13.62 -14.39
CA PRO A 6 -4.42 13.72 -15.83
C PRO A 6 -5.57 12.84 -16.31
N LEU A 7 -6.31 13.29 -17.33
CA LEU A 7 -7.49 12.58 -17.84
C LEU A 7 -7.18 11.26 -18.58
N ASP A 8 -5.91 11.01 -18.87
CA ASP A 8 -5.39 9.86 -19.62
C ASP A 8 -4.81 8.76 -18.70
N THR A 9 -5.10 8.81 -17.41
CA THR A 9 -4.68 7.73 -16.49
C THR A 9 -5.58 6.50 -16.65
N GLU A 10 -4.94 5.32 -16.59
CA GLU A 10 -5.62 4.04 -16.47
C GLU A 10 -5.49 3.48 -15.05
N PRO A 11 -6.47 2.70 -14.57
CA PRO A 11 -6.37 2.11 -13.24
C PRO A 11 -5.44 0.88 -13.27
N LEU A 12 -4.39 0.89 -12.46
CA LEU A 12 -3.64 -0.31 -12.09
C LEU A 12 -4.27 -0.93 -10.85
N THR A 13 -4.54 -2.23 -10.87
CA THR A 13 -4.95 -2.98 -9.68
C THR A 13 -3.99 -4.14 -9.46
N VAL A 14 -3.36 -4.18 -8.28
CA VAL A 14 -2.45 -5.25 -7.87
C VAL A 14 -3.06 -6.04 -6.72
N GLN A 15 -3.22 -7.35 -6.92
CA GLN A 15 -3.62 -8.28 -5.84
C GLN A 15 -2.38 -8.60 -5.00
N LEU A 16 -2.32 -8.14 -3.76
CA LEU A 16 -1.12 -8.32 -2.92
C LEU A 16 -0.85 -9.79 -2.58
N GLY A 17 -1.86 -10.64 -2.66
CA GLY A 17 -1.71 -12.09 -2.51
C GLY A 17 -0.96 -12.78 -3.66
N SER A 18 -0.82 -12.14 -4.81
CA SER A 18 0.00 -12.65 -5.93
C SER A 18 1.47 -12.26 -5.82
N CYS A 19 1.79 -11.33 -4.92
CA CYS A 19 3.15 -10.88 -4.63
C CYS A 19 3.85 -11.83 -3.66
N SER A 20 5.17 -11.78 -3.59
CA SER A 20 5.91 -12.42 -2.51
C SER A 20 5.86 -11.57 -1.26
N TYR A 21 5.84 -12.19 -0.08
CA TYR A 21 5.89 -11.44 1.17
C TYR A 21 6.77 -12.11 2.20
N ASP A 22 7.50 -11.30 2.97
CA ASP A 22 8.35 -11.69 4.08
C ASP A 22 7.91 -10.95 5.34
N GLY A 23 7.97 -11.64 6.48
CA GLY A 23 7.55 -11.13 7.77
C GLY A 23 7.51 -12.21 8.83
N VAL A 24 7.17 -11.83 10.05
CA VAL A 24 7.03 -12.76 11.17
C VAL A 24 5.64 -13.40 11.14
N PHE A 25 5.61 -14.74 11.24
CA PHE A 25 4.40 -15.55 11.26
C PHE A 25 4.19 -16.11 12.66
N LEU A 26 3.25 -15.57 13.42
CA LEU A 26 2.96 -16.05 14.76
C LEU A 26 2.03 -17.26 14.70
N GLY A 27 2.47 -18.37 15.26
CA GLY A 27 1.67 -19.61 15.36
C GLY A 27 1.32 -20.24 14.00
N GLY A 28 2.08 -19.96 12.93
CA GLY A 28 1.78 -20.43 11.58
C GLY A 28 0.62 -19.74 10.89
N GLY A 29 0.14 -18.62 11.46
CA GLY A 29 -0.90 -17.76 10.90
C GLY A 29 -0.35 -16.80 9.82
N PRO A 30 -1.14 -15.78 9.44
CA PRO A 30 -0.69 -14.74 8.52
C PRO A 30 0.46 -13.90 9.11
N PRO A 31 1.23 -13.16 8.28
CA PRO A 31 2.30 -12.29 8.76
C PRO A 31 1.74 -11.16 9.62
N VAL A 32 2.56 -10.64 10.52
CA VAL A 32 2.13 -9.66 11.52
C VAL A 32 2.89 -8.35 11.42
N VAL A 33 2.18 -7.26 11.68
CA VAL A 33 2.69 -5.90 11.87
C VAL A 33 2.41 -5.47 13.29
N GLY A 34 3.34 -4.73 13.88
CA GLY A 34 3.22 -4.19 15.23
C GLY A 34 4.10 -4.90 16.24
N GLY A 35 4.34 -4.24 17.36
CA GLY A 35 5.30 -4.71 18.34
C GLY A 35 6.74 -4.75 17.83
N GLY A 36 7.08 -3.90 16.86
CA GLY A 36 8.38 -3.87 16.20
C GLY A 36 8.53 -4.88 15.05
N GLN A 37 7.44 -5.59 14.68
CA GLN A 37 7.44 -6.49 13.53
C GLN A 37 7.00 -5.74 12.28
N THR A 38 7.64 -6.06 11.15
CA THR A 38 7.36 -5.48 9.84
C THR A 38 7.03 -6.58 8.83
N ILE A 39 6.34 -6.19 7.75
CA ILE A 39 6.09 -7.04 6.59
C ILE A 39 6.65 -6.33 5.37
N THR A 40 7.35 -7.08 4.51
CA THR A 40 7.71 -6.63 3.16
C THR A 40 6.85 -7.39 2.17
N ILE A 41 6.22 -6.70 1.23
CA ILE A 41 5.47 -7.29 0.11
C ILE A 41 6.14 -6.81 -1.17
N ASP A 42 6.71 -7.74 -1.93
CA ASP A 42 7.38 -7.48 -3.20
C ASP A 42 6.50 -7.93 -4.37
N CYS A 43 6.16 -7.00 -5.25
CA CYS A 43 5.38 -7.20 -6.47
C CYS A 43 6.26 -6.91 -7.70
N PRO A 44 7.08 -7.89 -8.17
CA PRO A 44 8.14 -7.64 -9.14
C PRO A 44 7.65 -7.37 -10.57
N ASP A 45 6.54 -7.96 -10.98
CA ASP A 45 6.17 -8.05 -12.39
C ASP A 45 4.97 -7.17 -12.77
N ILE A 46 4.92 -5.94 -12.25
CA ILE A 46 3.76 -5.06 -12.50
C ILE A 46 3.87 -4.25 -13.80
N ASN A 47 5.09 -4.04 -14.33
CA ASN A 47 5.36 -3.26 -15.55
C ASN A 47 6.59 -3.81 -16.33
N PRO A 48 6.52 -5.01 -16.89
CA PRO A 48 7.69 -5.66 -17.49
C PRO A 48 8.24 -4.93 -18.73
N ASP A 49 7.41 -4.27 -19.49
CA ASP A 49 7.73 -3.82 -20.84
C ASP A 49 7.77 -2.29 -21.06
N PHE A 50 7.32 -1.49 -20.09
CA PHE A 50 7.23 -0.03 -20.24
C PHE A 50 7.52 0.70 -18.93
N ASP A 51 7.92 1.97 -19.03
CA ASP A 51 8.00 2.84 -17.86
C ASP A 51 6.58 3.18 -17.41
N MET A 52 6.30 2.98 -16.11
CA MET A 52 5.00 3.27 -15.52
C MET A 52 5.08 4.55 -14.67
N GLN A 53 4.29 5.56 -15.01
CA GLN A 53 4.12 6.72 -14.16
C GLN A 53 2.87 6.55 -13.30
N ILE A 54 3.02 6.56 -11.99
CA ILE A 54 1.90 6.72 -11.05
C ILE A 54 1.63 8.21 -10.92
N SER A 55 0.42 8.66 -11.29
CA SER A 55 0.08 10.09 -11.30
C SER A 55 -1.31 10.29 -10.70
N GLY A 56 -1.38 10.62 -9.41
CA GLY A 56 -2.62 10.85 -8.68
C GLY A 56 -2.65 10.27 -7.28
N LEU A 57 -3.84 9.94 -6.81
CA LEU A 57 -4.06 9.31 -5.50
C LEU A 57 -4.09 7.78 -5.67
N ALA A 58 -3.11 7.12 -5.09
CA ALA A 58 -3.12 5.67 -4.98
C ALA A 58 -3.82 5.26 -3.67
N THR A 59 -4.39 4.07 -3.65
CA THR A 59 -5.06 3.50 -2.49
C THR A 59 -4.59 2.08 -2.21
N ILE A 60 -4.61 1.70 -0.95
CA ILE A 60 -4.38 0.32 -0.54
C ILE A 60 -5.53 -0.14 0.36
N HIS A 61 -6.13 -1.27 0.00
CA HIS A 61 -7.15 -1.96 0.77
C HIS A 61 -6.46 -3.10 1.51
N LEU A 62 -6.20 -2.92 2.80
CA LEU A 62 -5.61 -3.96 3.63
C LEU A 62 -6.66 -4.66 4.48
N MET A 63 -6.72 -5.98 4.33
CA MET A 63 -7.45 -6.82 5.28
C MET A 63 -6.52 -7.23 6.41
N ALA A 64 -6.93 -6.95 7.65
CA ALA A 64 -6.19 -7.34 8.83
C ALA A 64 -7.09 -7.84 9.96
N VAL A 65 -6.52 -8.63 10.86
CA VAL A 65 -7.16 -9.10 12.08
C VAL A 65 -6.37 -8.54 13.27
N PRO A 66 -6.90 -7.52 13.96
CA PRO A 66 -6.24 -6.93 15.12
C PRO A 66 -6.32 -7.86 16.33
N THR A 67 -5.26 -7.87 17.13
CA THR A 67 -5.20 -8.60 18.42
C THR A 67 -5.67 -7.77 19.60
N PHE A 68 -5.88 -6.47 19.39
CA PHE A 68 -6.29 -5.50 20.41
C PHE A 68 -7.36 -4.54 19.83
N ASP A 69 -7.99 -3.73 20.67
CA ASP A 69 -9.03 -2.75 20.27
C ASP A 69 -8.47 -1.45 19.67
N GLY A 70 -7.25 -1.47 19.22
CA GLY A 70 -6.52 -0.37 18.60
C GLY A 70 -5.32 -0.88 17.83
N GLY A 71 -4.50 0.02 17.39
CA GLY A 71 -3.30 -0.24 16.61
C GLY A 71 -3.18 0.71 15.44
N GLN A 72 -2.02 0.73 14.85
CA GLN A 72 -1.70 1.60 13.74
C GLN A 72 -0.96 0.79 12.70
N ILE A 73 -1.18 1.11 11.45
CA ILE A 73 -0.39 0.62 10.35
C ILE A 73 0.14 1.79 9.52
N PHE A 74 1.41 1.71 9.21
CA PHE A 74 2.11 2.58 8.29
C PHE A 74 2.53 1.73 7.09
N VAL A 75 2.23 2.20 5.89
CA VAL A 75 2.60 1.56 4.63
C VAL A 75 3.48 2.51 3.87
N GLU A 76 4.69 2.09 3.56
CA GLU A 76 5.60 2.78 2.66
C GLU A 76 5.64 2.03 1.33
N MET A 77 5.45 2.74 0.22
CA MET A 77 5.58 2.21 -1.13
C MET A 77 6.92 2.65 -1.72
N GLN A 78 7.65 1.71 -2.27
CA GLN A 78 8.97 1.89 -2.86
C GLN A 78 9.03 1.29 -4.26
N ASP A 79 9.95 1.81 -5.08
CA ASP A 79 10.50 1.08 -6.22
C ASP A 79 11.29 -0.13 -5.69
N ALA A 80 10.94 -1.33 -6.13
CA ALA A 80 11.49 -2.57 -5.55
C ALA A 80 12.98 -2.76 -5.82
N GLU A 81 13.48 -2.25 -6.96
CA GLU A 81 14.87 -2.40 -7.36
C GLU A 81 15.78 -1.37 -6.70
N THR A 82 15.35 -0.13 -6.64
CA THR A 82 16.17 0.98 -6.13
C THR A 82 15.96 1.24 -4.63
N GLY A 83 14.84 0.80 -4.07
CA GLY A 83 14.42 1.13 -2.71
C GLY A 83 14.00 2.59 -2.55
N MET A 84 13.81 3.32 -3.64
CA MET A 84 13.37 4.72 -3.59
C MET A 84 11.92 4.79 -3.12
N ARG A 85 11.67 5.57 -2.07
CA ARG A 85 10.32 5.80 -1.56
C ARG A 85 9.50 6.62 -2.56
N ILE A 86 8.34 6.08 -2.92
CA ILE A 86 7.38 6.67 -3.86
C ILE A 86 6.28 7.40 -3.07
N GLY A 87 5.81 6.79 -2.00
CA GLY A 87 4.75 7.37 -1.18
C GLY A 87 4.53 6.58 0.11
N HIS A 88 3.64 7.09 0.95
CA HIS A 88 3.24 6.40 2.16
C HIS A 88 1.78 6.68 2.51
N ALA A 89 1.21 5.78 3.30
CA ALA A 89 -0.11 5.91 3.89
C ALA A 89 -0.08 5.42 5.34
N THR A 90 -0.95 5.94 6.19
CA THR A 90 -1.05 5.51 7.58
C THR A 90 -2.50 5.51 8.03
N MET A 91 -2.83 4.61 8.94
CA MET A 91 -4.15 4.53 9.55
C MET A 91 -4.09 3.94 10.96
N ASP A 92 -4.80 4.55 11.90
CA ASP A 92 -5.20 3.88 13.13
C ASP A 92 -6.37 2.93 12.80
N VAL A 93 -6.28 1.68 13.21
CA VAL A 93 -7.26 0.64 12.89
C VAL A 93 -8.69 1.00 13.32
N ARG A 94 -8.87 1.87 14.31
CA ARG A 94 -10.18 2.36 14.75
C ARG A 94 -10.88 3.24 13.70
N TYR A 95 -10.17 3.73 12.70
CA TYR A 95 -10.74 4.52 11.60
C TYR A 95 -10.92 3.70 10.31
N HIS A 96 -10.89 2.37 10.40
CA HIS A 96 -10.95 1.45 9.25
C HIS A 96 -12.17 1.65 8.35
N ALA A 97 -13.30 2.10 8.91
CA ALA A 97 -14.51 2.39 8.13
C ALA A 97 -14.51 3.78 7.47
N GLY A 98 -13.42 4.56 7.63
CA GLY A 98 -13.34 5.95 7.19
C GLY A 98 -14.03 6.93 8.14
N GLY A 99 -13.89 8.23 7.84
CA GLY A 99 -14.51 9.30 8.64
C GLY A 99 -13.62 9.76 9.81
N SER A 100 -14.19 10.66 10.65
CA SER A 100 -13.48 11.31 11.77
C SER A 100 -13.74 10.67 13.13
N GLU A 101 -14.69 9.72 13.20
CA GLU A 101 -15.09 9.08 14.45
C GLU A 101 -14.48 7.67 14.56
N PRO A 102 -13.85 7.34 15.70
CA PRO A 102 -13.29 6.01 15.90
C PRO A 102 -14.39 4.96 16.00
N GLN A 103 -14.19 3.85 15.29
CA GLN A 103 -15.05 2.68 15.33
C GLN A 103 -14.60 1.69 16.40
N THR A 104 -15.52 0.89 16.90
CA THR A 104 -15.18 -0.21 17.79
C THR A 104 -14.46 -1.30 17.01
N VAL A 105 -13.26 -1.65 17.43
CA VAL A 105 -12.48 -2.75 16.91
C VAL A 105 -12.64 -3.96 17.85
N THR A 106 -13.11 -5.07 17.29
CA THR A 106 -13.23 -6.31 18.06
C THR A 106 -11.98 -7.18 17.81
N PRO A 107 -11.15 -7.42 18.83
CA PRO A 107 -9.99 -8.30 18.70
C PRO A 107 -10.37 -9.67 18.11
N GLY A 108 -9.58 -10.13 17.14
CA GLY A 108 -9.84 -11.38 16.42
C GLY A 108 -10.84 -11.31 15.28
N SER A 109 -11.49 -10.16 15.07
CA SER A 109 -12.38 -9.93 13.93
C SER A 109 -11.64 -9.20 12.80
N GLY A 110 -11.87 -9.64 11.55
CA GLY A 110 -11.27 -8.99 10.38
C GLY A 110 -11.82 -7.59 10.14
N VAL A 111 -10.95 -6.67 9.79
CA VAL A 111 -11.28 -5.31 9.36
C VAL A 111 -10.61 -5.04 8.02
N THR A 112 -11.28 -4.31 7.14
CA THR A 112 -10.69 -3.78 5.90
C THR A 112 -10.37 -2.32 6.11
N MET A 113 -9.12 -1.96 5.89
CA MET A 113 -8.63 -0.59 5.97
C MET A 113 -8.41 -0.05 4.56
N LEU A 114 -9.14 1.00 4.20
CA LEU A 114 -8.90 1.74 2.97
C LEU A 114 -8.00 2.93 3.29
N MET A 115 -6.76 2.88 2.82
CA MET A 115 -5.78 3.94 3.06
C MET A 115 -5.41 4.61 1.74
N GLU A 116 -5.50 5.93 1.71
CA GLU A 116 -5.03 6.75 0.59
C GLU A 116 -3.58 7.16 0.82
N PHE A 117 -2.76 6.99 -0.21
CA PHE A 117 -1.44 7.61 -0.25
C PHE A 117 -1.57 9.11 -0.51
N GLN A 118 -0.56 9.87 -0.13
CA GLN A 118 -0.45 11.24 -0.60
C GLN A 118 -0.38 11.28 -2.12
N ALA A 119 -0.75 12.41 -2.73
CA ALA A 119 -0.66 12.56 -4.18
C ALA A 119 0.75 12.23 -4.69
N ILE A 120 0.80 11.31 -5.65
CA ILE A 120 2.03 10.75 -6.20
C ILE A 120 2.20 11.26 -7.63
N ASP A 121 3.43 11.56 -7.99
CA ASP A 121 3.89 11.72 -9.36
C ASP A 121 5.30 11.13 -9.47
N ALA A 122 5.37 9.84 -9.79
CA ALA A 122 6.61 9.07 -9.81
C ALA A 122 6.65 8.12 -11.00
N ILE A 123 7.82 8.00 -11.62
CA ILE A 123 8.07 7.06 -12.71
C ILE A 123 8.80 5.85 -12.15
N ILE A 124 8.29 4.67 -12.46
CA ILE A 124 8.88 3.37 -12.18
C ILE A 124 9.38 2.82 -13.51
N PRO A 125 10.69 2.62 -13.67
CA PRO A 125 11.26 2.11 -14.92
C PRO A 125 10.72 0.73 -15.30
N ALA A 126 10.71 0.44 -16.59
CA ALA A 126 10.37 -0.88 -17.13
C ALA A 126 11.20 -1.99 -16.44
N GLY A 127 10.54 -3.06 -16.05
CA GLY A 127 11.14 -4.18 -15.34
C GLY A 127 11.30 -4.00 -13.83
N ASN A 128 11.12 -2.78 -13.28
CA ASN A 128 11.06 -2.58 -11.85
C ASN A 128 9.67 -2.94 -11.31
N GLY A 129 9.64 -3.42 -10.07
CA GLY A 129 8.39 -3.71 -9.36
C GLY A 129 8.04 -2.66 -8.31
N LEU A 130 6.96 -2.92 -7.58
CA LEU A 130 6.60 -2.18 -6.37
C LEU A 130 6.90 -3.03 -5.13
N ARG A 131 7.40 -2.36 -4.10
CA ARG A 131 7.59 -2.91 -2.76
C ARG A 131 6.74 -2.13 -1.78
N PHE A 132 6.04 -2.84 -0.89
CA PHE A 132 5.32 -2.26 0.22
C PHE A 132 5.95 -2.72 1.53
N LEU A 133 6.37 -1.74 2.34
CA LEU A 133 6.85 -1.98 3.71
C LEU A 133 5.74 -1.61 4.68
N LEU A 134 5.30 -2.56 5.47
CA LEU A 134 4.26 -2.39 6.47
C LEU A 134 4.88 -2.44 7.86
N SER A 135 4.58 -1.43 8.69
CA SER A 135 5.08 -1.31 10.07
C SER A 135 4.02 -0.65 10.96
N ASP A 136 4.25 -0.61 12.26
CA ASP A 136 3.41 0.12 13.23
C ASP A 136 3.92 1.54 13.49
N THR A 137 5.05 1.92 12.89
CA THR A 137 5.65 3.27 13.00
C THR A 137 6.24 3.68 11.64
N GLY A 138 6.39 4.99 11.45
CA GLY A 138 7.15 5.57 10.33
C GLY A 138 8.03 6.70 10.83
N GLU A 139 8.87 7.27 9.97
CA GLU A 139 9.78 8.37 10.35
C GLU A 139 9.06 9.54 11.03
N ASP A 140 7.83 9.83 10.58
CA ASP A 140 7.01 10.96 11.04
C ASP A 140 5.88 10.53 11.99
N TYR A 141 5.80 9.24 12.36
CA TYR A 141 4.70 8.69 13.14
C TYR A 141 5.21 7.96 14.38
N LEU A 142 4.63 8.31 15.51
CA LEU A 142 4.93 7.63 16.78
C LEU A 142 4.31 6.24 16.81
N ALA A 143 4.95 5.34 17.55
CA ALA A 143 4.39 4.04 17.84
C ALA A 143 3.01 4.16 18.52
N PRO A 144 2.08 3.22 18.27
CA PRO A 144 0.76 3.24 18.87
C PRO A 144 0.84 3.19 20.40
N ALA A 145 -0.09 3.86 21.07
CA ALA A 145 -0.12 3.97 22.53
C ALA A 145 -0.21 2.62 23.25
N CYS A 146 -0.72 1.60 22.60
CA CYS A 146 -0.79 0.21 23.08
C CYS A 146 0.56 -0.55 23.00
N GLY A 147 1.57 0.06 22.37
CA GLY A 147 2.91 -0.52 22.26
C GLY A 147 2.90 -1.92 21.62
N SER A 148 3.69 -2.83 22.16
CA SER A 148 3.84 -4.19 21.63
C SER A 148 2.58 -5.08 21.75
N ALA A 149 1.52 -4.64 22.43
CA ALA A 149 0.27 -5.39 22.51
C ALA A 149 -0.57 -5.27 21.22
N CYS A 150 -0.38 -4.20 20.45
CA CYS A 150 -1.11 -3.96 19.22
C CYS A 150 -0.42 -4.63 18.03
N VAL A 151 -0.82 -5.85 17.77
CA VAL A 151 -0.39 -6.63 16.61
C VAL A 151 -1.56 -6.78 15.64
N LEU A 152 -1.27 -6.60 14.37
CA LEU A 152 -2.20 -6.81 13.27
C LEU A 152 -1.73 -8.02 12.44
N HIS A 153 -2.57 -9.04 12.32
CA HIS A 153 -2.36 -10.11 11.35
C HIS A 153 -2.84 -9.63 9.99
N VAL A 154 -1.92 -9.35 9.08
CA VAL A 154 -2.25 -8.88 7.72
C VAL A 154 -2.55 -10.07 6.82
N LEU A 155 -3.58 -9.95 5.99
CA LEU A 155 -4.03 -10.96 5.04
C LEU A 155 -3.74 -10.50 3.60
N PRO A 156 -2.52 -10.66 3.06
CA PRO A 156 -2.18 -10.17 1.72
C PRO A 156 -3.07 -10.75 0.63
N SER A 157 -3.50 -12.01 0.75
CA SER A 157 -4.40 -12.67 -0.20
C SER A 157 -5.80 -12.04 -0.31
N MET A 158 -6.17 -11.18 0.63
CA MET A 158 -7.44 -10.45 0.67
C MET A 158 -7.22 -8.93 0.55
N SER A 159 -6.02 -8.52 0.15
CA SER A 159 -5.61 -7.12 0.10
C SER A 159 -5.25 -6.72 -1.33
N THR A 160 -5.55 -5.47 -1.70
CA THR A 160 -5.30 -4.92 -3.03
C THR A 160 -4.65 -3.55 -2.95
N PHE A 161 -3.90 -3.21 -3.99
CA PHE A 161 -3.40 -1.87 -4.24
C PHE A 161 -3.98 -1.37 -5.56
N GLU A 162 -4.36 -0.11 -5.60
CA GLU A 162 -4.90 0.55 -6.79
C GLU A 162 -4.22 1.91 -6.99
N ALA A 163 -3.86 2.21 -8.23
CA ALA A 163 -3.24 3.49 -8.58
C ALA A 163 -3.66 3.95 -9.98
N PRO A 164 -3.80 5.25 -10.21
CA PRO A 164 -3.86 5.80 -11.56
C PRO A 164 -2.48 5.77 -12.19
N ILE A 165 -2.35 5.14 -13.36
CA ILE A 165 -1.08 5.04 -14.08
C ILE A 165 -1.16 5.63 -15.48
N ILE A 166 0.00 6.02 -16.00
CA ILE A 166 0.26 6.38 -17.38
C ILE A 166 1.39 5.49 -17.87
N GLU A 167 1.17 4.76 -18.95
CA GLU A 167 2.23 4.03 -19.63
C GLU A 167 3.11 4.98 -20.44
N ARG A 168 4.43 4.81 -20.36
CA ARG A 168 5.40 5.63 -21.09
C ARG A 168 6.32 4.72 -21.91
N ASP A 169 6.56 5.12 -23.15
CA ASP A 169 7.41 4.39 -24.11
C ASP A 169 8.90 4.70 -23.92
N GLY A 170 9.45 4.90 -22.81
CA GLY A 170 10.90 5.19 -22.60
C GLY A 170 11.47 6.39 -23.36
N SER A 171 10.67 6.99 -24.27
CA SER A 171 11.06 8.19 -25.02
C SER A 171 10.68 9.50 -24.32
N ASN A 172 10.16 9.43 -23.11
CA ASN A 172 9.51 10.54 -22.39
C ASN A 172 8.26 11.10 -23.11
N THR A 173 7.74 10.38 -24.09
CA THR A 173 6.54 10.76 -24.84
C THR A 173 5.34 10.07 -24.23
N LEU A 174 4.30 10.83 -23.88
CA LEU A 174 3.01 10.29 -23.49
C LEU A 174 2.45 9.41 -24.62
N ILE A 175 2.19 8.13 -24.33
CA ILE A 175 1.44 7.27 -25.25
C ILE A 175 -0.03 7.66 -25.07
N VAL A 176 -0.52 8.57 -25.89
CA VAL A 176 -1.95 8.90 -25.94
C VAL A 176 -2.65 7.79 -26.72
N PRO A 177 -3.60 7.04 -26.11
CA PRO A 177 -4.36 6.05 -26.87
C PRO A 177 -5.13 6.76 -27.98
N MET A 178 -4.84 6.42 -29.24
CA MET A 178 -5.60 6.90 -30.38
C MET A 178 -6.95 6.17 -30.38
N TYR A 179 -7.99 6.82 -29.90
CA TYR A 179 -9.36 6.36 -30.12
C TYR A 179 -9.66 6.45 -31.63
N GLN A 180 -9.92 5.31 -32.26
CA GLN A 180 -10.51 5.21 -33.59
C GLN A 180 -12.04 5.18 -33.50
#